data_f0f2f8161d71cb1d9234dc1a5ae49bb7
#
_entry.id   f0f2f8161d71cb1d9234dc1a5ae49bb7
#
_cell.length_a   1.000
_cell.length_b   1.000
_cell.length_c   1.000
_cell.angle_alpha   90.00
_cell.angle_beta   90.00
_cell.angle_gamma   90.00
#
_symmetry.space_group_name_H-M   'P 1'
#
loop_
_entity.id
_entity.type
_entity.pdbx_description
1 polymer ?
#
loop_
_entity_poly.entity_id
_entity_poly.type
_entity_poly.pdbx_seq_one_letter_code
_entity_poly.pdbx_strand_id
1 'polypeptide(L)'
;MIKRIGLIVVMICFLGGCYNYEELNSIAIISAIGIDHKDGEFRVSYQIVNSNNASNNTGYEQASVVVYDYPAKSLEESAREASLLTSKRLFASHARVVVISEEVARSYLPDVMDFIYRDPDIRNEFYVVMTKGNSPSDVLKVMTPLVNISGEDIANSLINSNEIMGINESIMFSDLLNKYLNPRCDVVIPSVEIINSRDNRGKNIGNISDSVNNNRDEKDMDKSEKDMEGESTENLKKSDYDANILISTMGVFRGSEFLGFLTEEESIYYNFITGNINKTILEYECDDNKFFV
;
A
#
# COMPACT_ATOMS: atom_id res chain seq x y z
N MET A 1 0.52 -7.15 64.07
CA MET A 1 1.62 -6.74 63.17
C MET A 1 1.81 -7.73 62.06
N ILE A 2 2.01 -9.02 62.30
CA ILE A 2 2.28 -10.08 61.27
C ILE A 2 1.22 -10.14 60.16
N LYS A 3 -0.08 -10.05 60.50
CA LYS A 3 -1.16 -10.04 59.47
C LYS A 3 -1.09 -8.84 58.52
N ARG A 4 -0.67 -7.66 58.98
CA ARG A 4 -0.50 -6.46 58.15
C ARG A 4 0.71 -6.57 57.22
N ILE A 5 1.80 -7.19 57.75
CA ILE A 5 3.01 -7.46 56.93
C ILE A 5 2.69 -8.47 55.84
N GLY A 6 1.93 -9.54 56.16
CA GLY A 6 1.50 -10.53 55.16
C GLY A 6 0.64 -9.91 54.06
N LEU A 7 -0.25 -8.97 54.38
CA LEU A 7 -1.07 -8.27 53.40
C LEU A 7 -0.21 -7.39 52.47
N ILE A 8 0.81 -6.71 53.00
CA ILE A 8 1.73 -5.89 52.20
C ILE A 8 2.55 -6.75 51.27
N VAL A 9 3.04 -7.90 51.70
CA VAL A 9 3.80 -8.84 50.84
C VAL A 9 2.93 -9.36 49.69
N VAL A 10 1.67 -9.73 49.96
CA VAL A 10 0.72 -10.14 48.93
C VAL A 10 0.46 -8.98 47.95
N MET A 11 0.31 -7.76 48.40
CA MET A 11 0.10 -6.60 47.54
C MET A 11 1.31 -6.32 46.64
N ILE A 12 2.53 -6.52 47.12
CA ILE A 12 3.77 -6.38 46.33
C ILE A 12 3.85 -7.42 45.20
N CYS A 13 3.37 -8.65 45.44
CA CYS A 13 3.32 -9.70 44.40
C CYS A 13 2.38 -9.35 43.22
N PHE A 14 1.37 -8.53 43.43
CA PHE A 14 0.48 -8.05 42.36
C PHE A 14 0.98 -6.81 41.62
N LEU A 15 2.08 -6.19 42.04
CA LEU A 15 2.67 -5.03 41.38
C LEU A 15 3.64 -5.39 40.25
N GLY A 16 3.94 -6.66 40.02
CA GLY A 16 4.86 -7.14 38.94
C GLY A 16 4.20 -7.19 37.56
N GLY A 17 3.67 -6.07 37.04
CA GLY A 17 2.78 -6.04 35.88
C GLY A 17 3.36 -5.68 34.51
N CYS A 18 4.68 -5.50 34.33
CA CYS A 18 5.24 -5.07 33.03
C CYS A 18 6.26 -6.08 32.49
N TYR A 19 5.81 -7.30 32.18
CA TYR A 19 6.73 -8.35 31.71
C TYR A 19 7.10 -8.23 30.22
N ASN A 20 6.30 -7.54 29.39
CA ASN A 20 6.51 -7.47 27.93
C ASN A 20 6.78 -6.03 27.47
N TYR A 21 7.69 -5.31 28.14
CA TYR A 21 8.10 -3.98 27.71
C TYR A 21 9.16 -4.09 26.61
N GLU A 22 8.85 -3.57 25.42
CA GLU A 22 9.81 -3.39 24.32
C GLU A 22 10.09 -1.91 24.11
N GLU A 23 11.36 -1.55 24.02
CA GLU A 23 11.75 -0.17 23.72
C GLU A 23 11.51 0.14 22.24
N LEU A 24 10.95 1.30 21.93
CA LEU A 24 10.72 1.76 20.57
C LEU A 24 12.00 1.75 19.72
N ASN A 25 13.16 1.96 20.34
CA ASN A 25 14.47 1.93 19.68
C ASN A 25 14.92 0.52 19.27
N SER A 26 14.35 -0.52 19.88
CA SER A 26 14.68 -1.93 19.60
C SER A 26 13.81 -2.56 18.51
N ILE A 27 12.76 -1.86 18.06
CA ILE A 27 11.85 -2.35 17.04
C ILE A 27 12.04 -1.64 15.70
N ALA A 28 11.77 -2.37 14.61
CA ALA A 28 11.69 -1.85 13.25
C ALA A 28 10.24 -1.94 12.77
N ILE A 29 9.60 -0.78 12.59
CA ILE A 29 8.18 -0.70 12.25
C ILE A 29 8.01 -1.04 10.78
N ILE A 30 7.23 -2.08 10.50
CA ILE A 30 6.83 -2.46 9.14
C ILE A 30 5.57 -1.66 8.78
N SER A 31 5.64 -0.93 7.67
CA SER A 31 4.50 -0.18 7.10
C SER A 31 3.72 -0.98 6.06
N ALA A 32 4.40 -1.87 5.34
CA ALA A 32 3.79 -2.74 4.33
C ALA A 32 4.56 -4.04 4.16
N ILE A 33 3.85 -5.07 3.71
CA ILE A 33 4.40 -6.39 3.39
C ILE A 33 4.04 -6.72 1.95
N GLY A 34 5.04 -7.11 1.15
CA GLY A 34 4.84 -7.65 -0.20
C GLY A 34 5.06 -9.16 -0.20
N ILE A 35 4.19 -9.92 -0.83
CA ILE A 35 4.31 -11.37 -0.93
C ILE A 35 4.25 -11.77 -2.40
N ASP A 36 5.34 -12.33 -2.90
CA ASP A 36 5.49 -12.86 -4.25
C ASP A 36 5.86 -14.33 -4.20
N HIS A 37 5.66 -15.02 -5.30
CA HIS A 37 6.16 -16.38 -5.49
C HIS A 37 6.79 -16.48 -6.87
N LYS A 38 8.06 -16.85 -6.91
CA LYS A 38 8.82 -16.96 -8.14
C LYS A 38 9.86 -18.06 -8.05
N ASP A 39 10.04 -18.80 -9.13
CA ASP A 39 11.04 -19.87 -9.25
C ASP A 39 10.92 -20.97 -8.17
N GLY A 40 9.70 -21.19 -7.63
CA GLY A 40 9.42 -22.19 -6.60
C GLY A 40 9.67 -21.74 -5.15
N GLU A 41 9.96 -20.46 -4.95
CA GLU A 41 10.19 -19.87 -3.63
C GLU A 41 9.29 -18.64 -3.42
N PHE A 42 8.87 -18.43 -2.18
CA PHE A 42 8.25 -17.17 -1.77
C PHE A 42 9.30 -16.07 -1.71
N ARG A 43 8.91 -14.86 -2.11
CA ARG A 43 9.66 -13.62 -1.90
C ARG A 43 8.83 -12.70 -1.04
N VAL A 44 9.24 -12.51 0.19
CA VAL A 44 8.56 -11.58 1.08
C VAL A 44 9.37 -10.31 1.20
N SER A 45 8.70 -9.19 0.95
CA SER A 45 9.27 -7.85 0.98
C SER A 45 8.72 -7.11 2.19
N TYR A 46 9.60 -6.57 3.03
CA TYR A 46 9.22 -5.80 4.20
C TYR A 46 9.60 -4.34 4.00
N GLN A 47 8.61 -3.46 3.95
CA GLN A 47 8.85 -2.03 3.95
C GLN A 47 8.95 -1.53 5.38
N ILE A 48 10.14 -1.10 5.77
CA ILE A 48 10.46 -0.67 7.14
C ILE A 48 10.60 0.86 7.16
N VAL A 49 9.92 1.49 8.12
CA VAL A 49 10.02 2.95 8.35
C VAL A 49 11.35 3.28 9.03
N ASN A 50 12.09 4.22 8.44
CA ASN A 50 13.33 4.70 9.00
C ASN A 50 13.07 5.83 10.02
N SER A 51 13.00 5.46 11.30
CA SER A 51 12.73 6.40 12.41
C SER A 51 13.84 7.43 12.66
N ASN A 52 15.03 7.26 12.08
CA ASN A 52 16.16 8.18 12.30
C ASN A 52 15.99 9.50 11.56
N ASN A 53 15.13 9.56 10.54
CA ASN A 53 14.87 10.80 9.79
C ASN A 53 14.03 11.83 10.54
N ALA A 54 13.29 11.42 11.57
CA ALA A 54 12.46 12.32 12.35
C ALA A 54 13.26 13.24 13.29
N SER A 55 14.54 12.95 13.53
CA SER A 55 15.34 13.63 14.58
C SER A 55 16.61 14.34 14.08
N ASN A 56 17.02 14.17 12.83
CA ASN A 56 18.30 14.72 12.35
C ASN A 56 18.12 15.80 11.27
N ASN A 57 18.31 17.05 11.70
CA ASN A 57 18.57 18.22 10.84
C ASN A 57 19.99 18.19 10.20
N THR A 58 20.55 17.00 9.99
CA THR A 58 21.81 16.85 9.26
C THR A 58 21.46 16.65 7.79
N GLY A 59 21.82 17.62 6.96
CA GLY A 59 21.49 17.78 5.53
C GLY A 59 21.77 16.63 4.55
N TYR A 60 21.65 15.40 5.01
CA TYR A 60 21.60 14.19 4.19
C TYR A 60 20.18 13.63 4.24
N GLU A 61 19.43 13.76 3.16
CA GLU A 61 18.15 13.10 2.96
C GLU A 61 18.38 11.59 2.88
N GLN A 62 18.18 10.90 3.99
CA GLN A 62 18.06 9.45 3.98
C GLN A 62 16.63 9.09 3.55
N ALA A 63 16.46 7.97 2.85
CA ALA A 63 15.15 7.48 2.48
C ALA A 63 14.27 7.26 3.72
N SER A 64 13.01 7.67 3.64
CA SER A 64 12.03 7.53 4.73
C SER A 64 11.70 6.07 5.02
N VAL A 65 11.90 5.18 4.05
CA VAL A 65 11.67 3.74 4.13
C VAL A 65 12.80 2.96 3.50
N VAL A 66 12.95 1.72 3.95
CA VAL A 66 13.85 0.71 3.35
C VAL A 66 13.02 -0.53 3.06
N VAL A 67 13.17 -1.10 1.87
CA VAL A 67 12.52 -2.36 1.49
C VAL A 67 13.55 -3.48 1.48
N TYR A 68 13.32 -4.50 2.30
CA TYR A 68 14.12 -5.72 2.31
C TYR A 68 13.34 -6.84 1.64
N ASP A 69 13.95 -7.48 0.65
CA ASP A 69 13.41 -8.63 -0.05
C ASP A 69 14.06 -9.91 0.47
N TYR A 70 13.24 -10.88 0.83
CA TYR A 70 13.71 -12.14 1.38
C TYR A 70 13.13 -13.34 0.63
N PRO A 71 13.94 -14.14 -0.07
CA PRO A 71 13.51 -15.42 -0.63
C PRO A 71 13.44 -16.48 0.47
N ALA A 72 12.39 -17.29 0.49
CA ALA A 72 12.19 -18.35 1.46
C ALA A 72 11.34 -19.48 0.87
N LYS A 73 11.50 -20.69 1.41
CA LYS A 73 10.68 -21.84 1.00
C LYS A 73 9.26 -21.78 1.57
N SER A 74 9.08 -21.07 2.67
CA SER A 74 7.77 -20.82 3.28
C SER A 74 7.66 -19.39 3.81
N LEU A 75 6.44 -18.93 4.04
CA LEU A 75 6.18 -17.61 4.61
C LEU A 75 6.70 -17.49 6.04
N GLU A 76 6.60 -18.57 6.82
CA GLU A 76 7.10 -18.64 8.20
C GLU A 76 8.63 -18.58 8.25
N GLU A 77 9.32 -19.23 7.30
CA GLU A 77 10.78 -19.14 7.16
C GLU A 77 11.19 -17.71 6.89
N SER A 78 10.51 -17.04 5.92
CA SER A 78 10.77 -15.65 5.59
C SER A 78 10.64 -14.73 6.82
N ALA A 79 9.56 -14.86 7.58
CA ALA A 79 9.32 -14.01 8.75
C ALA A 79 10.41 -14.16 9.83
N ARG A 80 10.91 -15.39 10.02
CA ARG A 80 11.99 -15.68 10.99
C ARG A 80 13.33 -15.16 10.52
N GLU A 81 13.69 -15.42 9.27
CA GLU A 81 14.99 -15.06 8.72
C GLU A 81 15.10 -13.55 8.45
N ALA A 82 13.99 -12.89 8.10
CA ALA A 82 13.96 -11.44 7.98
C ALA A 82 14.37 -10.74 9.29
N SER A 83 14.10 -11.35 10.44
CA SER A 83 14.55 -10.85 11.75
C SER A 83 16.08 -10.93 11.93
N LEU A 84 16.79 -11.72 11.11
CA LEU A 84 18.26 -11.79 11.14
C LEU A 84 18.91 -10.67 10.32
N LEU A 85 18.16 -10.04 9.41
CA LEU A 85 18.69 -8.98 8.55
C LEU A 85 18.79 -7.63 9.26
N THR A 86 18.10 -7.47 10.36
CA THR A 86 18.08 -6.22 11.11
C THR A 86 18.56 -6.44 12.53
N SER A 87 19.24 -5.45 13.09
CA SER A 87 19.58 -5.44 14.53
C SER A 87 18.37 -5.17 15.43
N LYS A 88 17.19 -4.97 14.84
CA LYS A 88 15.95 -4.62 15.51
C LYS A 88 14.91 -5.71 15.26
N ARG A 89 14.01 -5.93 16.22
CA ARG A 89 12.87 -6.82 16.02
C ARG A 89 11.90 -6.22 15.01
N LEU A 90 11.52 -7.00 14.02
CA LEU A 90 10.49 -6.61 13.05
C LEU A 90 9.12 -6.55 13.74
N PHE A 91 8.40 -5.45 13.58
CA PHE A 91 7.11 -5.21 14.21
C PHE A 91 6.05 -4.92 13.16
N ALA A 92 5.25 -5.94 12.84
CA ALA A 92 4.27 -5.90 11.75
C ALA A 92 2.88 -5.40 12.18
N SER A 93 2.64 -5.16 13.47
CA SER A 93 1.32 -4.73 13.98
C SER A 93 0.87 -3.36 13.47
N HIS A 94 1.74 -2.61 12.82
CA HIS A 94 1.44 -1.31 12.19
C HIS A 94 1.44 -1.36 10.66
N ALA A 95 1.52 -2.55 10.07
CA ALA A 95 1.37 -2.69 8.63
C ALA A 95 0.02 -2.13 8.17
N ARG A 96 0.05 -1.27 7.15
CA ARG A 96 -1.14 -0.63 6.58
C ARG A 96 -1.70 -1.42 5.41
N VAL A 97 -0.84 -2.14 4.70
CA VAL A 97 -1.20 -2.90 3.51
C VAL A 97 -0.35 -4.15 3.37
N VAL A 98 -0.98 -5.22 2.90
CA VAL A 98 -0.31 -6.39 2.36
C VAL A 98 -0.56 -6.45 0.86
N VAL A 99 0.52 -6.50 0.10
CA VAL A 99 0.52 -6.53 -1.38
C VAL A 99 0.88 -7.94 -1.82
N ILE A 100 0.00 -8.62 -2.52
CA ILE A 100 0.26 -9.96 -3.05
C ILE A 100 0.45 -9.91 -4.57
N SER A 101 1.31 -10.77 -5.12
CA SER A 101 1.43 -10.88 -6.57
C SER A 101 0.25 -11.63 -7.19
N GLU A 102 0.06 -11.48 -8.50
CA GLU A 102 -0.94 -12.25 -9.25
C GLU A 102 -0.69 -13.76 -9.15
N GLU A 103 0.57 -14.21 -9.13
CA GLU A 103 0.93 -15.62 -8.96
C GLU A 103 0.51 -16.15 -7.59
N VAL A 104 0.77 -15.38 -6.53
CA VAL A 104 0.34 -15.70 -5.16
C VAL A 104 -1.19 -15.73 -5.08
N ALA A 105 -1.86 -14.76 -5.69
CA ALA A 105 -3.32 -14.71 -5.73
C ALA A 105 -3.93 -15.93 -6.45
N ARG A 106 -3.29 -16.44 -7.52
CA ARG A 106 -3.75 -17.61 -8.27
C ARG A 106 -3.54 -18.93 -7.54
N SER A 107 -2.39 -19.10 -6.91
CA SER A 107 -1.94 -20.45 -6.50
C SER A 107 -1.74 -20.61 -5.00
N TYR A 108 -1.54 -19.52 -4.27
CA TYR A 108 -1.10 -19.53 -2.87
C TYR A 108 -1.93 -18.64 -1.94
N LEU A 109 -3.10 -18.17 -2.38
CA LEU A 109 -3.96 -17.34 -1.53
C LEU A 109 -4.33 -18.01 -0.20
N PRO A 110 -4.69 -19.30 -0.17
CA PRO A 110 -4.98 -20.01 1.09
C PRO A 110 -3.80 -20.00 2.06
N ASP A 111 -2.57 -20.22 1.55
CA ASP A 111 -1.35 -20.25 2.38
C ASP A 111 -1.07 -18.88 3.00
N VAL A 112 -1.26 -17.81 2.22
CA VAL A 112 -1.10 -16.43 2.70
C VAL A 112 -2.14 -16.10 3.77
N MET A 113 -3.41 -16.49 3.55
CA MET A 113 -4.49 -16.25 4.51
C MET A 113 -4.23 -16.98 5.83
N ASP A 114 -3.78 -18.25 5.77
CA ASP A 114 -3.45 -19.06 6.95
C ASP A 114 -2.24 -18.49 7.70
N PHE A 115 -1.17 -18.13 6.98
CA PHE A 115 0.03 -17.51 7.57
C PHE A 115 -0.31 -16.23 8.34
N ILE A 116 -1.00 -15.30 7.70
CA ILE A 116 -1.35 -14.02 8.30
C ILE A 116 -2.25 -14.21 9.52
N TYR A 117 -3.24 -15.10 9.41
CA TYR A 117 -4.18 -15.35 10.52
C TYR A 117 -3.50 -15.96 11.76
N ARG A 118 -2.45 -16.75 11.56
CA ARG A 118 -1.73 -17.42 12.65
C ARG A 118 -0.61 -16.60 13.27
N ASP A 119 -0.11 -15.59 12.57
CA ASP A 119 0.99 -14.78 13.06
C ASP A 119 0.51 -13.79 14.15
N PRO A 120 0.95 -13.93 15.41
CA PRO A 120 0.50 -13.08 16.51
C PRO A 120 1.06 -11.65 16.44
N ASP A 121 2.11 -11.42 15.66
CA ASP A 121 2.76 -10.12 15.50
C ASP A 121 2.07 -9.27 14.41
N ILE A 122 1.17 -9.87 13.60
CA ILE A 122 0.38 -9.21 12.57
C ILE A 122 -1.03 -8.93 13.11
N ARG A 123 -1.46 -7.68 13.09
CA ARG A 123 -2.86 -7.31 13.36
C ARG A 123 -3.67 -7.45 12.09
N ASN A 124 -4.93 -7.86 12.20
CA ASN A 124 -5.83 -8.07 11.06
C ASN A 124 -6.45 -6.77 10.49
N GLU A 125 -5.91 -5.61 10.88
CA GLU A 125 -6.44 -4.27 10.55
C GLU A 125 -5.58 -3.60 9.45
N PHE A 126 -5.31 -4.29 8.37
CA PHE A 126 -4.63 -3.76 7.19
C PHE A 126 -5.42 -4.07 5.92
N TYR A 127 -5.17 -3.31 4.87
CA TYR A 127 -5.76 -3.55 3.56
C TYR A 127 -5.01 -4.62 2.80
N VAL A 128 -5.73 -5.39 1.98
CA VAL A 128 -5.13 -6.37 1.07
C VAL A 128 -5.30 -5.88 -0.35
N VAL A 129 -4.22 -5.87 -1.10
CA VAL A 129 -4.20 -5.53 -2.52
C VAL A 129 -3.39 -6.55 -3.31
N MET A 130 -3.68 -6.68 -4.59
CA MET A 130 -2.88 -7.50 -5.49
C MET A 130 -2.21 -6.65 -6.56
N THR A 131 -1.03 -7.06 -7.02
CA THR A 131 -0.38 -6.39 -8.13
C THR A 131 -0.92 -6.88 -9.47
N LYS A 132 -0.92 -6.00 -10.45
CA LYS A 132 -1.22 -6.33 -11.84
C LYS A 132 -0.02 -5.95 -12.70
N GLY A 133 0.70 -6.97 -13.17
CA GLY A 133 1.85 -6.79 -14.05
C GLY A 133 3.15 -6.30 -13.38
N ASN A 134 3.17 -6.10 -12.07
CA ASN A 134 4.36 -5.67 -11.32
C ASN A 134 4.65 -6.63 -10.17
N SER A 135 5.89 -6.64 -9.65
CA SER A 135 6.17 -7.35 -8.42
C SER A 135 5.73 -6.52 -7.19
N PRO A 136 5.30 -7.17 -6.09
CA PRO A 136 5.01 -6.48 -4.84
C PRO A 136 6.17 -5.64 -4.31
N SER A 137 7.40 -6.16 -4.43
CA SER A 137 8.60 -5.44 -4.04
C SER A 137 8.80 -4.13 -4.82
N ASP A 138 8.56 -4.15 -6.15
CA ASP A 138 8.68 -2.96 -6.97
C ASP A 138 7.63 -1.91 -6.57
N VAL A 139 6.40 -2.34 -6.29
CA VAL A 139 5.33 -1.45 -5.81
C VAL A 139 5.72 -0.78 -4.49
N LEU A 140 6.30 -1.55 -3.55
CA LEU A 140 6.74 -1.01 -2.26
C LEU A 140 7.96 -0.09 -2.35
N LYS A 141 8.73 -0.16 -3.43
CA LYS A 141 9.89 0.72 -3.69
C LYS A 141 9.52 2.03 -4.38
N VAL A 142 8.29 2.17 -4.88
CA VAL A 142 7.84 3.42 -5.51
C VAL A 142 7.75 4.50 -4.43
N MET A 143 8.44 5.60 -4.65
CA MET A 143 8.32 6.81 -3.83
C MET A 143 7.41 7.78 -4.54
N THR A 144 6.29 8.12 -3.91
CA THR A 144 5.35 9.09 -4.49
C THR A 144 5.65 10.51 -3.97
N PRO A 145 5.32 11.56 -4.74
CA PRO A 145 5.65 12.94 -4.37
C PRO A 145 4.98 13.44 -3.09
N LEU A 146 3.83 12.88 -2.74
CA LEU A 146 3.01 13.34 -1.62
C LEU A 146 3.27 12.56 -0.33
N VAL A 147 3.60 11.27 -0.45
CA VAL A 147 3.77 10.38 0.70
C VAL A 147 5.03 9.55 0.49
N ASN A 148 5.99 9.71 1.38
CA ASN A 148 7.28 9.02 1.28
C ASN A 148 7.23 7.55 1.73
N ILE A 149 6.06 7.02 2.10
CA ILE A 149 5.84 5.65 2.57
C ILE A 149 4.79 5.03 1.66
N SER A 150 5.21 4.15 0.74
CA SER A 150 4.32 3.55 -0.27
C SER A 150 3.17 2.78 0.35
N GLY A 151 3.40 2.07 1.47
CA GLY A 151 2.33 1.36 2.17
C GLY A 151 1.21 2.27 2.69
N GLU A 152 1.57 3.47 3.16
CA GLU A 152 0.60 4.48 3.59
C GLU A 152 -0.13 5.11 2.39
N ASP A 153 0.62 5.38 1.32
CA ASP A 153 0.06 5.94 0.09
C ASP A 153 -0.95 4.99 -0.56
N ILE A 154 -0.63 3.70 -0.68
CA ILE A 154 -1.56 2.68 -1.19
C ILE A 154 -2.83 2.62 -0.33
N ALA A 155 -2.69 2.56 1.00
CA ALA A 155 -3.84 2.47 1.91
C ALA A 155 -4.77 3.70 1.77
N ASN A 156 -4.20 4.91 1.72
CA ASN A 156 -4.96 6.14 1.55
C ASN A 156 -5.59 6.24 0.15
N SER A 157 -4.87 5.82 -0.88
CA SER A 157 -5.37 5.79 -2.26
C SER A 157 -6.53 4.81 -2.44
N LEU A 158 -6.51 3.66 -1.76
CA LEU A 158 -7.62 2.71 -1.73
C LEU A 158 -8.88 3.34 -1.15
N ILE A 159 -8.76 4.00 0.00
CA ILE A 159 -9.88 4.66 0.67
C ILE A 159 -10.45 5.75 -0.24
N ASN A 160 -9.58 6.64 -0.73
CA ASN A 160 -9.98 7.77 -1.54
C ASN A 160 -10.66 7.34 -2.86
N SER A 161 -10.08 6.35 -3.56
CA SER A 161 -10.64 5.88 -4.83
C SER A 161 -11.98 5.14 -4.66
N ASN A 162 -12.18 4.45 -3.54
CA ASN A 162 -13.47 3.88 -3.20
C ASN A 162 -14.51 4.98 -2.89
N GLU A 163 -14.15 5.98 -2.08
CA GLU A 163 -15.06 7.03 -1.65
C GLU A 163 -15.45 8.01 -2.78
N ILE A 164 -14.53 8.27 -3.72
CA ILE A 164 -14.71 9.30 -4.75
C ILE A 164 -15.27 8.71 -6.04
N MET A 165 -14.78 7.53 -6.44
CA MET A 165 -15.08 6.95 -7.76
C MET A 165 -15.79 5.59 -7.68
N GLY A 166 -15.69 4.88 -6.57
CA GLY A 166 -16.29 3.55 -6.44
C GLY A 166 -15.67 2.48 -7.34
N ILE A 167 -14.39 2.65 -7.76
CA ILE A 167 -13.71 1.72 -8.68
C ILE A 167 -13.10 0.50 -7.98
N ASN A 168 -13.02 0.52 -6.65
CA ASN A 168 -12.50 -0.60 -5.86
C ASN A 168 -13.31 -0.79 -4.59
N GLU A 169 -13.08 -1.92 -3.92
CA GLU A 169 -13.54 -2.17 -2.56
C GLU A 169 -12.33 -2.07 -1.63
N SER A 170 -12.31 -1.08 -0.71
CA SER A 170 -11.26 -0.95 0.29
C SER A 170 -11.45 -2.01 1.38
N ILE A 171 -11.02 -3.26 1.09
CA ILE A 171 -11.26 -4.40 1.97
C ILE A 171 -10.11 -4.59 2.97
N MET A 172 -10.45 -4.66 4.26
CA MET A 172 -9.51 -5.08 5.30
C MET A 172 -9.37 -6.59 5.34
N PHE A 173 -8.24 -7.08 5.85
CA PHE A 173 -7.98 -8.52 5.96
C PHE A 173 -9.04 -9.26 6.75
N SER A 174 -9.55 -8.69 7.85
CA SER A 174 -10.62 -9.28 8.65
C SER A 174 -11.89 -9.55 7.82
N ASP A 175 -12.28 -8.59 6.99
CA ASP A 175 -13.48 -8.71 6.15
C ASP A 175 -13.24 -9.63 4.97
N LEU A 176 -12.05 -9.58 4.37
CA LEU A 176 -11.61 -10.50 3.34
C LEU A 176 -11.67 -11.95 3.84
N LEU A 177 -11.12 -12.22 5.03
CA LEU A 177 -11.13 -13.54 5.65
C LEU A 177 -12.57 -14.03 5.89
N ASN A 178 -13.45 -13.16 6.40
CA ASN A 178 -14.85 -13.48 6.62
C ASN A 178 -15.59 -13.84 5.31
N LYS A 179 -15.35 -13.07 4.24
CA LYS A 179 -15.90 -13.38 2.90
C LYS A 179 -15.31 -14.66 2.35
N TYR A 180 -14.01 -14.86 2.46
CA TYR A 180 -13.30 -16.04 1.97
C TYR A 180 -13.79 -17.34 2.63
N LEU A 181 -14.05 -17.33 3.94
CA LEU A 181 -14.57 -18.48 4.67
C LEU A 181 -16.06 -18.74 4.44
N ASN A 182 -16.78 -17.79 3.83
CA ASN A 182 -18.20 -17.94 3.55
C ASN A 182 -18.41 -18.48 2.11
N PRO A 183 -18.87 -19.74 1.95
CA PRO A 183 -19.02 -20.35 0.61
C PRO A 183 -20.11 -19.71 -0.25
N ARG A 184 -20.84 -18.73 0.28
CA ARG A 184 -21.88 -17.97 -0.45
C ARG A 184 -21.42 -16.62 -0.92
N CYS A 185 -20.19 -16.23 -0.59
CA CYS A 185 -19.63 -14.93 -0.97
C CYS A 185 -18.49 -15.14 -1.96
N ASP A 186 -18.51 -14.43 -3.06
CA ASP A 186 -17.34 -14.25 -3.90
C ASP A 186 -16.47 -13.15 -3.30
N VAL A 187 -15.17 -13.25 -3.54
CA VAL A 187 -14.17 -12.33 -2.99
C VAL A 187 -13.67 -11.44 -4.10
N VAL A 188 -13.51 -10.17 -3.82
CA VAL A 188 -12.79 -9.23 -4.68
C VAL A 188 -11.62 -8.63 -3.90
N ILE A 189 -10.47 -8.47 -4.57
CA ILE A 189 -9.27 -7.85 -4.02
C ILE A 189 -8.87 -6.71 -4.94
N PRO A 190 -8.73 -5.47 -4.44
CA PRO A 190 -8.27 -4.32 -5.24
C PRO A 190 -6.91 -4.59 -5.87
N SER A 191 -6.68 -4.05 -7.06
CA SER A 191 -5.40 -4.18 -7.74
C SER A 191 -4.67 -2.85 -7.85
N VAL A 192 -3.34 -2.94 -7.79
CA VAL A 192 -2.41 -1.82 -7.93
C VAL A 192 -1.48 -2.06 -9.11
N GLU A 193 -1.20 -0.97 -9.83
CA GLU A 193 -0.25 -0.95 -10.94
C GLU A 193 0.74 0.21 -10.75
N ILE A 194 1.97 0.01 -11.24
CA ILE A 194 2.94 1.11 -11.35
C ILE A 194 2.75 1.74 -12.73
N ILE A 195 2.48 3.04 -12.73
CA ILE A 195 2.41 3.83 -13.95
C ILE A 195 3.59 4.78 -14.01
N ASN A 196 4.26 4.83 -15.17
CA ASN A 196 5.29 5.84 -15.40
C ASN A 196 4.62 7.15 -15.77
N SER A 197 5.12 8.27 -15.27
CA SER A 197 4.61 9.63 -15.55
C SER A 197 4.59 9.96 -17.05
N ARG A 198 5.32 9.19 -17.85
CA ARG A 198 5.36 9.30 -19.32
C ARG A 198 4.37 8.40 -20.05
N ASP A 199 3.70 7.50 -19.33
CA ASP A 199 2.76 6.60 -19.98
C ASP A 199 1.43 7.30 -20.18
N ASN A 200 1.03 7.43 -21.44
CA ASN A 200 -0.08 8.24 -21.95
C ASN A 200 -1.49 7.79 -21.49
N ARG A 201 -1.63 7.00 -20.42
CA ARG A 201 -2.94 6.67 -19.85
C ARG A 201 -3.64 7.88 -19.23
N GLY A 202 -2.89 8.92 -18.86
CA GLY A 202 -3.42 10.24 -18.54
C GLY A 202 -4.10 10.98 -19.70
N LYS A 203 -4.01 10.46 -20.94
CA LYS A 203 -4.66 11.10 -22.09
C LYS A 203 -6.19 10.97 -22.11
N ASN A 204 -6.76 10.00 -21.44
CA ASN A 204 -8.22 9.89 -21.38
C ASN A 204 -8.84 10.72 -20.24
N ILE A 205 -8.05 11.07 -19.21
CA ILE A 205 -8.46 12.03 -18.16
C ILE A 205 -8.05 13.46 -18.55
N GLY A 206 -7.06 13.60 -19.45
CA GLY A 206 -6.44 14.88 -19.85
C GLY A 206 -7.14 15.64 -20.98
N ASN A 207 -8.16 15.09 -21.64
CA ASN A 207 -8.82 15.79 -22.74
C ASN A 207 -9.63 17.03 -22.31
N ILE A 208 -9.72 17.31 -21.01
CA ILE A 208 -10.32 18.54 -20.48
C ILE A 208 -9.28 19.66 -20.36
N SER A 209 -7.97 19.36 -20.27
CA SER A 209 -6.93 20.37 -20.14
C SER A 209 -6.33 20.85 -21.48
N ASP A 210 -6.45 20.05 -22.55
CA ASP A 210 -5.88 20.42 -23.85
C ASP A 210 -6.73 21.45 -24.65
N SER A 211 -7.98 21.68 -24.25
CA SER A 211 -8.81 22.71 -24.86
C SER A 211 -8.54 24.14 -24.37
N VAL A 212 -7.73 24.31 -23.32
CA VAL A 212 -7.42 25.63 -22.75
C VAL A 212 -6.07 26.18 -23.20
N ASN A 213 -5.18 25.35 -23.76
CA ASN A 213 -3.81 25.78 -24.12
C ASN A 213 -3.56 26.03 -25.63
N ASN A 214 -4.55 25.87 -26.49
CA ASN A 214 -4.36 26.10 -27.94
C ASN A 214 -4.56 27.53 -28.42
N ASN A 215 -4.60 28.54 -27.53
CA ASN A 215 -4.71 29.95 -27.89
C ASN A 215 -3.60 30.80 -27.25
N ARG A 216 -2.35 30.34 -27.28
CA ARG A 216 -1.21 31.26 -27.09
C ARG A 216 -0.32 31.19 -28.30
N ASP A 217 -0.45 32.23 -29.11
CA ASP A 217 0.38 32.49 -30.29
C ASP A 217 1.88 32.46 -29.94
N GLU A 218 2.61 31.63 -30.71
CA GLU A 218 4.07 31.72 -30.85
C GLU A 218 4.41 33.06 -31.49
N LYS A 219 4.70 34.08 -30.68
CA LYS A 219 5.57 35.20 -31.09
C LYS A 219 6.16 35.89 -29.88
N ASP A 220 7.47 36.09 -29.95
CA ASP A 220 8.29 36.95 -29.14
C ASP A 220 8.72 36.42 -27.76
N MET A 221 9.86 35.72 -27.75
CA MET A 221 10.87 35.87 -26.71
C MET A 221 12.23 35.35 -27.19
N ASP A 222 12.85 36.17 -28.01
CA ASP A 222 14.32 36.21 -28.12
C ASP A 222 14.81 37.50 -27.39
N LYS A 223 15.82 37.34 -26.53
CA LYS A 223 16.57 38.37 -25.79
C LYS A 223 16.09 38.70 -24.35
N SER A 224 16.69 38.02 -23.39
CA SER A 224 17.54 38.65 -22.36
C SER A 224 18.06 37.63 -21.35
N GLU A 225 19.06 36.85 -21.74
CA GLU A 225 20.02 36.30 -20.81
C GLU A 225 21.03 37.43 -20.52
N LYS A 226 21.04 37.90 -19.29
CA LYS A 226 22.23 38.23 -18.50
C LYS A 226 21.83 38.93 -17.20
N ASP A 227 22.49 38.48 -16.15
CA ASP A 227 22.67 39.14 -14.87
C ASP A 227 21.53 39.06 -13.85
N MET A 228 21.48 37.93 -13.15
CA MET A 228 21.31 37.88 -11.67
C MET A 228 21.85 36.57 -11.15
N GLU A 229 23.12 36.51 -10.87
CA GLU A 229 23.71 35.56 -9.93
C GLU A 229 23.13 35.86 -8.54
N GLY A 230 22.32 34.96 -8.05
CA GLY A 230 21.80 34.91 -6.70
C GLY A 230 21.85 33.43 -6.24
N GLU A 231 23.01 33.09 -5.64
CA GLU A 231 23.22 31.85 -4.89
C GLU A 231 22.04 31.60 -3.94
N SER A 232 21.29 30.52 -4.14
CA SER A 232 20.69 29.68 -3.07
C SER A 232 19.47 28.88 -3.47
N THR A 233 19.39 28.28 -4.68
CA THR A 233 18.32 27.27 -5.00
C THR A 233 18.83 26.08 -5.81
N GLU A 234 20.11 25.81 -5.76
CA GLU A 234 20.69 24.62 -6.37
C GLU A 234 20.91 23.52 -5.34
N ASN A 235 19.86 22.85 -4.87
CA ASN A 235 19.97 21.52 -4.26
C ASN A 235 18.61 20.87 -3.94
N LEU A 236 17.54 21.25 -4.60
CA LEU A 236 16.45 20.32 -4.81
C LEU A 236 16.95 19.34 -5.86
N LYS A 237 17.63 18.27 -5.41
CA LYS A 237 17.82 17.10 -6.25
C LYS A 237 16.42 16.73 -6.72
N LYS A 238 16.16 16.97 -8.00
CA LYS A 238 15.05 16.44 -8.75
C LYS A 238 15.09 14.94 -8.54
N SER A 239 14.43 14.45 -7.49
CA SER A 239 14.12 13.04 -7.36
C SER A 239 13.28 12.77 -8.59
N ASP A 240 13.77 11.92 -9.48
CA ASP A 240 13.01 11.43 -10.62
C ASP A 240 11.85 10.59 -10.06
N TYR A 241 10.77 11.24 -9.67
CA TYR A 241 9.49 10.61 -9.38
C TYR A 241 8.84 10.23 -10.72
N ASP A 242 9.51 9.33 -11.44
CA ASP A 242 9.04 8.89 -12.76
C ASP A 242 7.89 7.85 -12.65
N ALA A 243 7.57 7.39 -11.46
CA ALA A 243 6.57 6.36 -11.24
C ALA A 243 5.52 6.78 -10.20
N ASN A 244 4.27 6.44 -10.45
CA ASN A 244 3.15 6.60 -9.52
C ASN A 244 2.46 5.25 -9.30
N ILE A 245 1.76 5.12 -8.18
CA ILE A 245 0.92 3.98 -7.87
C ILE A 245 -0.51 4.31 -8.29
N LEU A 246 -1.10 3.45 -9.10
CA LEU A 246 -2.50 3.56 -9.51
C LEU A 246 -3.30 2.40 -8.91
N ILE A 247 -4.40 2.71 -8.23
CA ILE A 247 -5.44 1.74 -7.91
C ILE A 247 -6.28 1.56 -9.16
N SER A 248 -6.18 0.40 -9.81
CA SER A 248 -6.70 0.26 -11.16
C SER A 248 -8.06 -0.40 -11.22
N THR A 249 -8.20 -1.59 -10.68
CA THR A 249 -9.40 -2.43 -10.80
C THR A 249 -9.48 -3.40 -9.62
N MET A 250 -10.29 -4.46 -9.74
CA MET A 250 -10.39 -5.53 -8.76
C MET A 250 -10.17 -6.88 -9.40
N GLY A 251 -9.42 -7.75 -8.70
CA GLY A 251 -9.36 -9.17 -9.01
C GLY A 251 -10.51 -9.92 -8.38
N VAL A 252 -11.16 -10.81 -9.11
CA VAL A 252 -12.33 -11.60 -8.67
C VAL A 252 -11.93 -13.03 -8.37
N PHE A 253 -12.47 -13.54 -7.27
CA PHE A 253 -12.22 -14.90 -6.82
C PHE A 253 -13.54 -15.63 -6.57
N ARG A 254 -13.58 -16.90 -6.92
CA ARG A 254 -14.62 -17.86 -6.50
C ARG A 254 -14.00 -18.84 -5.51
N GLY A 255 -14.29 -18.63 -4.21
CA GLY A 255 -13.53 -19.30 -3.17
C GLY A 255 -12.04 -18.92 -3.25
N SER A 256 -11.14 -19.88 -3.46
CA SER A 256 -9.70 -19.66 -3.63
C SER A 256 -9.27 -19.50 -5.09
N GLU A 257 -10.16 -19.69 -6.06
CA GLU A 257 -9.84 -19.64 -7.49
C GLU A 257 -9.88 -18.19 -8.00
N PHE A 258 -8.76 -17.69 -8.48
CA PHE A 258 -8.68 -16.38 -9.15
C PHE A 258 -9.25 -16.50 -10.57
N LEU A 259 -10.30 -15.73 -10.88
CA LEU A 259 -11.00 -15.75 -12.15
C LEU A 259 -10.44 -14.75 -13.16
N GLY A 260 -9.95 -13.60 -12.69
CA GLY A 260 -9.43 -12.52 -13.53
C GLY A 260 -9.64 -11.15 -12.91
N PHE A 261 -9.28 -10.12 -13.66
CA PHE A 261 -9.51 -8.73 -13.27
C PHE A 261 -10.79 -8.20 -13.93
N LEU A 262 -11.55 -7.43 -13.18
CA LEU A 262 -12.61 -6.61 -13.73
C LEU A 262 -12.01 -5.45 -14.52
N THR A 263 -12.78 -4.90 -15.45
CA THR A 263 -12.53 -3.58 -16.01
C THR A 263 -12.93 -2.50 -14.98
N GLU A 264 -12.56 -1.25 -15.24
CA GLU A 264 -12.96 -0.12 -14.40
C GLU A 264 -14.49 0.01 -14.32
N GLU A 265 -15.19 -0.10 -15.46
CA GLU A 265 -16.64 -0.06 -15.53
C GLU A 265 -17.30 -1.23 -14.77
N GLU A 266 -16.82 -2.46 -14.98
CA GLU A 266 -17.31 -3.63 -14.26
C GLU A 266 -17.10 -3.51 -12.76
N SER A 267 -15.99 -2.90 -12.32
CA SER A 267 -15.71 -2.62 -10.91
C SER A 267 -16.75 -1.66 -10.31
N ILE A 268 -17.09 -0.58 -11.04
CA ILE A 268 -18.13 0.37 -10.63
C ILE A 268 -19.49 -0.34 -10.56
N TYR A 269 -19.87 -1.15 -11.56
CA TYR A 269 -21.13 -1.89 -11.56
C TYR A 269 -21.21 -2.91 -10.44
N TYR A 270 -20.11 -3.60 -10.15
CA TYR A 270 -20.02 -4.52 -9.02
C TYR A 270 -20.29 -3.79 -7.70
N ASN A 271 -19.60 -2.69 -7.44
CA ASN A 271 -19.77 -1.90 -6.22
C ASN A 271 -21.19 -1.28 -6.13
N PHE A 272 -21.78 -0.91 -7.27
CA PHE A 272 -23.15 -0.43 -7.30
C PHE A 272 -24.16 -1.51 -6.90
N ILE A 273 -24.01 -2.74 -7.44
CA ILE A 273 -24.90 -3.88 -7.14
C ILE A 273 -24.74 -4.34 -5.69
N THR A 274 -23.50 -4.34 -5.17
CA THR A 274 -23.21 -4.78 -3.79
C THR A 274 -23.46 -3.71 -2.74
N GLY A 275 -23.77 -2.46 -3.15
CA GLY A 275 -24.03 -1.35 -2.26
C GLY A 275 -22.75 -0.75 -1.62
N ASN A 276 -21.59 -1.01 -2.21
CA ASN A 276 -20.27 -0.53 -1.72
C ASN A 276 -19.87 0.81 -2.39
N ILE A 277 -20.81 1.53 -2.98
CA ILE A 277 -20.54 2.78 -3.67
C ILE A 277 -21.12 3.96 -2.90
N ASN A 278 -20.31 4.96 -2.62
CA ASN A 278 -20.73 6.21 -1.98
C ASN A 278 -20.92 7.31 -3.01
N LYS A 279 -19.97 7.43 -3.95
CA LYS A 279 -19.97 8.40 -5.04
C LYS A 279 -19.35 7.75 -6.27
N THR A 280 -19.83 8.12 -7.44
CA THR A 280 -19.26 7.72 -8.72
C THR A 280 -19.65 8.70 -9.80
N ILE A 281 -19.00 8.61 -10.95
CA ILE A 281 -19.37 9.32 -12.16
C ILE A 281 -19.92 8.28 -13.12
N LEU A 282 -21.19 8.41 -13.50
CA LEU A 282 -21.80 7.57 -14.52
C LEU A 282 -21.80 8.33 -15.85
N GLU A 283 -21.19 7.71 -16.86
CA GLU A 283 -21.27 8.15 -18.24
C GLU A 283 -22.41 7.38 -18.92
N TYR A 284 -23.33 8.09 -19.57
CA TYR A 284 -24.34 7.47 -20.40
C TYR A 284 -24.47 8.22 -21.73
N GLU A 285 -24.78 7.48 -22.77
CA GLU A 285 -24.93 7.97 -24.12
C GLU A 285 -26.42 7.99 -24.48
N CYS A 286 -26.91 9.15 -24.94
CA CYS A 286 -28.28 9.30 -25.41
C CYS A 286 -28.28 10.16 -26.68
N ASP A 287 -28.81 9.62 -27.79
CA ASP A 287 -28.89 10.32 -29.08
C ASP A 287 -27.56 10.94 -29.53
N ASP A 288 -26.48 10.15 -29.55
CA ASP A 288 -25.11 10.56 -29.93
C ASP A 288 -24.47 11.62 -28.99
N ASN A 289 -25.11 11.96 -27.87
CA ASN A 289 -24.54 12.85 -26.87
C ASN A 289 -24.16 12.08 -25.62
N LYS A 290 -22.96 12.40 -25.09
CA LYS A 290 -22.46 11.84 -23.84
C LYS A 290 -22.82 12.73 -22.67
N PHE A 291 -23.35 12.13 -21.61
CA PHE A 291 -23.72 12.79 -20.37
C PHE A 291 -22.97 12.17 -19.20
N PHE A 292 -22.63 13.02 -18.23
CA PHE A 292 -21.98 12.61 -16.99
C PHE A 292 -22.86 12.99 -15.80
N VAL A 293 -23.07 12.05 -14.89
CA VAL A 293 -23.86 12.24 -13.66
C VAL A 293 -23.09 11.76 -12.44
#